data_0bfae418d3723413a2061d96438d936e
#
_entry.id   0bfae418d3723413a2061d96438d936e
#
_cell.length_a   1.000
_cell.length_b   1.000
_cell.length_c   1.000
_cell.angle_alpha   90.00
_cell.angle_beta   90.00
_cell.angle_gamma   90.00
#
_symmetry.space_group_name_H-M   'P 1'
#
loop_
_entity.id
_entity.type
_entity.pdbx_description
1 polymer ?
#
loop_
_entity_poly.entity_id
_entity_poly.type
_entity_poly.pdbx_seq_one_letter_code
_entity_poly.pdbx_strand_id
1 'polypeptide(L)'
;MDGSHHDWLEGRGPKLVLMGYIDDATSTVEARFYDHEGTVPALDSFRSWVQRYGIPCSVYLDKHTTYRSPQTPTVEEQLQGREQSQSQFQRAMSELGVEVIHAHSPAAKGRIERLFQTLQDRLVKELRLAKASSLAEANQVLERYLPLHNQRFQVEAAQPTDLHRRVPARLDLNTVLCLKTQRRLNADSTVQHEGHVYLVEDRLKAQTVMVHQRLDGSIHLRCHNRALSYRLVPQRPPKAPPLVNPVLAQTFLNCLGFARNPDDC
;
A
#
# COMPACT_ATOMS: atom_id res chain seq x y z
N MET A 1 13.62 7.84 -0.42
CA MET A 1 12.88 6.59 -0.15
C MET A 1 12.90 5.73 -1.38
N ASP A 2 13.04 4.40 -1.22
CA ASP A 2 13.02 3.45 -2.34
C ASP A 2 12.74 2.02 -1.83
N GLY A 3 12.42 1.07 -2.75
CA GLY A 3 12.25 -0.34 -2.48
C GLY A 3 13.42 -1.17 -3.01
N SER A 4 13.94 -2.09 -2.21
CA SER A 4 15.02 -2.99 -2.61
C SER A 4 14.52 -4.43 -2.75
N HIS A 5 14.54 -4.92 -3.99
CA HIS A 5 14.30 -6.31 -4.33
C HIS A 5 15.62 -7.08 -4.27
N HIS A 6 15.70 -8.05 -3.37
CA HIS A 6 16.88 -8.90 -3.18
C HIS A 6 16.46 -10.24 -2.60
N ASP A 7 17.30 -11.26 -2.74
CA ASP A 7 17.09 -12.54 -2.01
C ASP A 7 17.54 -12.40 -0.55
N TRP A 8 16.78 -11.62 0.21
CA TRP A 8 17.09 -11.30 1.60
C TRP A 8 17.20 -12.52 2.50
N LEU A 9 16.42 -13.55 2.20
CA LEU A 9 16.38 -14.80 2.98
C LEU A 9 17.20 -15.93 2.37
N GLU A 10 17.89 -15.70 1.26
CA GLU A 10 18.76 -16.70 0.58
C GLU A 10 18.06 -18.05 0.36
N GLY A 11 16.83 -17.99 -0.14
CA GLY A 11 16.01 -19.17 -0.41
C GLY A 11 15.40 -19.83 0.83
N ARG A 12 15.62 -19.32 2.06
CA ARG A 12 15.04 -19.86 3.31
C ARG A 12 13.55 -19.53 3.48
N GLY A 13 13.01 -18.59 2.71
CA GLY A 13 11.63 -18.12 2.82
C GLY A 13 11.15 -17.40 1.57
N PRO A 14 10.03 -16.67 1.66
CA PRO A 14 9.48 -15.94 0.53
C PRO A 14 10.42 -14.80 0.09
N LYS A 15 10.28 -14.37 -1.18
CA LYS A 15 10.94 -13.14 -1.63
C LYS A 15 10.33 -11.95 -0.90
N LEU A 16 11.19 -11.10 -0.37
CA LEU A 16 10.80 -9.90 0.36
C LEU A 16 11.32 -8.65 -0.34
N VAL A 17 10.62 -7.55 -0.13
CA VAL A 17 11.04 -6.21 -0.56
C VAL A 17 11.33 -5.39 0.69
N LEU A 18 12.50 -4.76 0.74
CA LEU A 18 12.87 -3.84 1.81
C LEU A 18 12.53 -2.41 1.38
N MET A 19 11.51 -1.81 1.99
CA MET A 19 11.25 -0.37 1.86
C MET A 19 12.18 0.38 2.78
N GLY A 20 12.97 1.33 2.24
CA GLY A 20 13.99 2.05 2.98
C GLY A 20 13.88 3.57 2.83
N TYR A 21 14.19 4.25 3.92
CA TYR A 21 14.33 5.70 4.03
C TYR A 21 15.71 6.03 4.57
N ILE A 22 16.31 7.07 4.05
CA ILE A 22 17.55 7.65 4.57
C ILE A 22 17.37 9.15 4.68
N ASP A 23 17.68 9.70 5.85
CA ASP A 23 17.73 11.13 6.04
C ASP A 23 18.98 11.71 5.36
N ASP A 24 18.79 12.75 4.58
CA ASP A 24 19.87 13.35 3.79
C ASP A 24 20.90 14.10 4.66
N ALA A 25 20.48 14.63 5.80
CA ALA A 25 21.31 15.39 6.69
C ALA A 25 22.15 14.51 7.62
N THR A 26 21.56 13.45 8.17
CA THR A 26 22.19 12.64 9.23
C THR A 26 22.55 11.23 8.79
N SER A 27 22.12 10.80 7.61
CA SER A 27 22.19 9.42 7.15
C SER A 27 21.46 8.41 8.06
N THR A 28 20.55 8.89 8.91
CA THR A 28 19.68 8.03 9.72
C THR A 28 18.77 7.22 8.82
N VAL A 29 18.63 5.93 9.11
CA VAL A 29 17.87 4.97 8.30
C VAL A 29 16.68 4.46 9.06
N GLU A 30 15.55 4.35 8.37
CA GLU A 30 14.38 3.58 8.75
C GLU A 30 14.04 2.64 7.59
N ALA A 31 13.70 1.39 7.91
CA ALA A 31 13.36 0.41 6.89
C ALA A 31 12.39 -0.64 7.43
N ARG A 32 11.64 -1.28 6.52
CA ARG A 32 10.72 -2.37 6.85
C ARG A 32 10.57 -3.33 5.67
N PHE A 33 10.51 -4.62 5.97
CA PHE A 33 10.23 -5.66 4.98
C PHE A 33 8.74 -5.81 4.71
N TYR A 34 8.43 -6.11 3.44
CA TYR A 34 7.10 -6.44 2.94
C TYR A 34 7.19 -7.62 1.96
N ASP A 35 6.06 -8.25 1.69
CA ASP A 35 5.91 -9.32 0.70
C ASP A 35 5.88 -8.79 -0.74
N HIS A 36 5.53 -7.52 -0.92
CA HIS A 36 5.49 -6.87 -2.22
C HIS A 36 5.79 -5.37 -2.10
N GLU A 37 6.13 -4.75 -3.23
CA GLU A 37 6.19 -3.30 -3.36
C GLU A 37 4.81 -2.77 -3.80
N GLY A 38 4.35 -1.67 -3.17
CA GLY A 38 3.06 -1.10 -3.50
C GLY A 38 2.69 0.10 -2.64
N THR A 39 1.50 0.63 -2.87
CA THR A 39 1.02 1.83 -2.17
C THR A 39 0.88 1.60 -0.67
N VAL A 40 0.36 0.44 -0.25
CA VAL A 40 0.17 0.12 1.17
C VAL A 40 1.52 -0.01 1.90
N PRO A 41 2.50 -0.79 1.40
CA PRO A 41 3.86 -0.79 1.93
C PRO A 41 4.51 0.60 2.01
N ALA A 42 4.33 1.43 0.98
CA ALA A 42 4.87 2.78 0.96
C ALA A 42 4.26 3.67 2.04
N LEU A 43 2.93 3.64 2.22
CA LEU A 43 2.24 4.40 3.26
C LEU A 43 2.57 3.89 4.67
N ASP A 44 2.68 2.57 4.86
CA ASP A 44 2.98 1.96 6.17
C ASP A 44 4.43 2.25 6.61
N SER A 45 5.38 2.08 5.70
CA SER A 45 6.79 2.41 5.98
C SER A 45 6.99 3.90 6.23
N PHE A 46 6.28 4.78 5.50
CA PHE A 46 6.29 6.21 5.76
C PHE A 46 5.66 6.56 7.12
N ARG A 47 4.60 5.86 7.52
CA ARG A 47 4.01 6.01 8.86
C ARG A 47 5.03 5.70 9.94
N SER A 48 5.81 4.64 9.81
CA SER A 48 6.89 4.28 10.75
C SER A 48 7.92 5.40 10.87
N TRP A 49 8.34 6.00 9.75
CA TRP A 49 9.21 7.17 9.75
C TRP A 49 8.61 8.33 10.54
N VAL A 50 7.37 8.72 10.19
CA VAL A 50 6.68 9.87 10.80
C VAL A 50 6.48 9.68 12.32
N GLN A 51 6.17 8.47 12.76
CA GLN A 51 6.00 8.15 14.17
C GLN A 51 7.30 8.26 14.97
N ARG A 52 8.44 7.95 14.34
CA ARG A 52 9.74 7.95 15.01
C ARG A 52 10.45 9.30 14.95
N TYR A 53 10.41 9.97 13.82
CA TYR A 53 11.20 11.17 13.56
C TYR A 53 10.35 12.43 13.34
N GLY A 54 9.08 12.30 13.06
CA GLY A 54 8.19 13.40 12.70
C GLY A 54 7.97 13.50 11.18
N ILE A 55 7.19 14.50 10.78
CA ILE A 55 6.82 14.74 9.37
C ILE A 55 7.97 15.47 8.69
N PRO A 56 8.64 14.89 7.68
CA PRO A 56 9.73 15.55 6.94
C PRO A 56 9.20 16.70 6.09
N CYS A 57 10.07 17.63 5.69
CA CYS A 57 9.71 18.70 4.75
C CYS A 57 9.50 18.17 3.33
N SER A 58 10.36 17.23 2.90
CA SER A 58 10.29 16.65 1.56
C SER A 58 10.68 15.18 1.57
N VAL A 59 10.26 14.46 0.53
CA VAL A 59 10.66 13.08 0.27
C VAL A 59 11.09 12.93 -1.19
N TYR A 60 12.28 12.35 -1.40
CA TYR A 60 12.78 12.00 -2.73
C TYR A 60 12.27 10.63 -3.13
N LEU A 61 11.62 10.56 -4.30
CA LEU A 61 11.08 9.32 -4.88
C LEU A 61 11.71 9.05 -6.24
N ASP A 62 11.81 7.77 -6.58
CA ASP A 62 11.99 7.38 -7.98
C ASP A 62 10.71 7.63 -8.79
N LYS A 63 10.87 7.69 -10.12
CA LYS A 63 9.76 7.75 -11.07
C LYS A 63 8.99 6.42 -11.23
N HIS A 64 9.14 5.50 -10.28
CA HIS A 64 8.47 4.20 -10.34
C HIS A 64 6.93 4.36 -10.36
N THR A 65 6.26 3.46 -11.07
CA THR A 65 4.80 3.49 -11.27
C THR A 65 3.97 3.45 -9.98
N THR A 66 4.50 2.88 -8.91
CA THR A 66 3.85 2.83 -7.58
C THR A 66 3.51 4.23 -7.04
N TYR A 67 4.30 5.23 -7.44
CA TYR A 67 4.13 6.62 -7.00
C TYR A 67 3.43 7.50 -8.04
N ARG A 68 2.96 6.93 -9.16
CA ARG A 68 2.19 7.62 -10.19
C ARG A 68 0.81 7.01 -10.31
N SER A 69 -0.20 7.85 -10.46
CA SER A 69 -1.55 7.37 -10.78
C SER A 69 -1.62 6.97 -12.26
N PRO A 70 -2.15 5.80 -12.60
CA PRO A 70 -2.48 5.44 -13.99
C PRO A 70 -3.77 6.14 -14.47
N GLN A 71 -4.48 6.86 -13.60
CA GLN A 71 -5.75 7.48 -13.90
C GLN A 71 -5.55 8.84 -14.58
N THR A 72 -6.44 9.19 -15.50
CA THR A 72 -6.54 10.55 -16.04
C THR A 72 -6.95 11.52 -14.93
N PRO A 73 -6.40 12.77 -14.93
CA PRO A 73 -6.74 13.75 -13.91
C PRO A 73 -8.23 14.07 -13.93
N THR A 74 -8.79 14.26 -12.76
CA THR A 74 -10.16 14.74 -12.58
C THR A 74 -10.27 16.20 -13.05
N VAL A 75 -11.50 16.67 -13.29
CA VAL A 75 -11.74 18.08 -13.68
C VAL A 75 -11.16 19.06 -12.64
N GLU A 76 -11.26 18.72 -11.34
CA GLU A 76 -10.69 19.55 -10.27
C GLU A 76 -9.16 19.58 -10.31
N GLU A 77 -8.51 18.44 -10.59
CA GLU A 77 -7.05 18.36 -10.75
C GLU A 77 -6.59 19.13 -11.99
N GLN A 78 -7.36 19.07 -13.08
CA GLN A 78 -7.08 19.85 -14.31
C GLN A 78 -7.22 21.37 -14.07
N LEU A 79 -8.23 21.79 -13.30
CA LEU A 79 -8.40 23.21 -12.92
C LEU A 79 -7.27 23.70 -12.02
N GLN A 80 -6.62 22.81 -11.27
CA GLN A 80 -5.42 23.09 -10.49
C GLN A 80 -4.12 23.03 -11.31
N GLY A 81 -4.22 22.91 -12.65
CA GLY A 81 -3.07 22.82 -13.55
C GLY A 81 -2.30 21.50 -13.50
N ARG A 82 -2.92 20.43 -13.02
CA ARG A 82 -2.26 19.11 -12.93
C ARG A 82 -2.48 18.33 -14.21
N GLU A 83 -1.41 17.93 -14.84
CA GLU A 83 -1.42 17.11 -16.06
C GLU A 83 -1.64 15.62 -15.77
N GLN A 84 -1.44 15.16 -14.53
CA GLN A 84 -1.61 13.79 -14.10
C GLN A 84 -2.35 13.71 -12.76
N SER A 85 -3.20 12.70 -12.60
CA SER A 85 -3.86 12.40 -11.33
C SER A 85 -2.81 12.03 -10.27
N GLN A 86 -3.04 12.48 -9.03
CA GLN A 86 -2.16 12.13 -7.91
C GLN A 86 -2.29 10.65 -7.56
N SER A 87 -1.15 9.99 -7.32
CA SER A 87 -1.18 8.69 -6.68
C SER A 87 -1.66 8.83 -5.22
N GLN A 88 -2.09 7.72 -4.62
CA GLN A 88 -2.51 7.70 -3.21
C GLN A 88 -1.37 8.14 -2.27
N PHE A 89 -0.11 7.80 -2.61
CA PHE A 89 1.04 8.24 -1.85
C PHE A 89 1.25 9.76 -1.98
N GLN A 90 1.24 10.30 -3.21
CA GLN A 90 1.38 11.76 -3.43
C GLN A 90 0.26 12.54 -2.75
N ARG A 91 -1.00 12.04 -2.80
CA ARG A 91 -2.12 12.64 -2.08
C ARG A 91 -1.84 12.70 -0.57
N ALA A 92 -1.38 11.60 0.03
CA ALA A 92 -1.07 11.55 1.45
C ALA A 92 0.07 12.52 1.83
N MET A 93 1.11 12.63 0.99
CA MET A 93 2.19 13.59 1.19
C MET A 93 1.67 15.03 1.13
N SER A 94 0.84 15.34 0.14
CA SER A 94 0.20 16.67 0.00
C SER A 94 -0.66 17.02 1.23
N GLU A 95 -1.44 16.07 1.76
CA GLU A 95 -2.25 16.27 2.97
C GLU A 95 -1.39 16.52 4.23
N LEU A 96 -0.18 15.95 4.28
CA LEU A 96 0.79 16.19 5.36
C LEU A 96 1.64 17.44 5.13
N GLY A 97 1.51 18.10 3.97
CA GLY A 97 2.36 19.21 3.58
C GLY A 97 3.82 18.79 3.39
N VAL A 98 4.04 17.58 2.87
CA VAL A 98 5.34 17.04 2.50
C VAL A 98 5.53 17.20 1.00
N GLU A 99 6.62 17.84 0.59
CA GLU A 99 6.97 17.99 -0.81
C GLU A 99 7.48 16.67 -1.38
N VAL A 100 6.95 16.25 -2.53
CA VAL A 100 7.44 15.08 -3.27
C VAL A 100 8.38 15.54 -4.36
N ILE A 101 9.64 15.17 -4.26
CA ILE A 101 10.68 15.51 -5.24
C ILE A 101 11.00 14.25 -6.04
N HIS A 102 10.74 14.29 -7.34
CA HIS A 102 11.12 13.20 -8.23
C HIS A 102 12.60 13.30 -8.60
N ALA A 103 13.38 12.28 -8.25
CA ALA A 103 14.79 12.23 -8.57
C ALA A 103 14.99 12.19 -10.11
N HIS A 104 15.58 13.26 -10.64
CA HIS A 104 15.91 13.38 -12.06
C HIS A 104 17.37 13.04 -12.37
N SER A 105 18.21 12.83 -11.34
CA SER A 105 19.64 12.59 -11.51
C SER A 105 20.12 11.36 -10.74
N PRO A 106 21.13 10.64 -11.23
CA PRO A 106 21.78 9.55 -10.51
C PRO A 106 22.32 9.95 -9.13
N ALA A 107 22.78 11.20 -8.99
CA ALA A 107 23.31 11.71 -7.72
C ALA A 107 22.27 11.73 -6.61
N ALA A 108 21.01 12.07 -6.93
CA ALA A 108 19.92 12.08 -5.95
C ALA A 108 19.54 10.67 -5.44
N LYS A 109 19.83 9.62 -6.22
CA LYS A 109 19.61 8.21 -5.85
C LYS A 109 20.81 7.57 -5.16
N GLY A 110 22.02 8.09 -5.37
CA GLY A 110 23.27 7.46 -4.95
C GLY A 110 23.36 7.17 -3.44
N ARG A 111 22.63 7.89 -2.59
CA ARG A 111 22.60 7.63 -1.14
C ARG A 111 21.77 6.39 -0.81
N ILE A 112 20.56 6.29 -1.35
CA ILE A 112 19.68 5.13 -1.09
C ILE A 112 20.23 3.86 -1.73
N GLU A 113 20.85 3.95 -2.91
CA GLU A 113 21.51 2.83 -3.57
C GLU A 113 22.68 2.29 -2.74
N ARG A 114 23.56 3.17 -2.23
CA ARG A 114 24.66 2.78 -1.33
C ARG A 114 24.15 2.19 -0.01
N LEU A 115 23.05 2.73 0.52
CA LEU A 115 22.38 2.13 1.68
C LEU A 115 21.99 0.68 1.39
N PHE A 116 21.29 0.44 0.29
CA PHE A 116 20.86 -0.92 -0.05
C PHE A 116 22.03 -1.87 -0.30
N GLN A 117 23.10 -1.43 -0.95
CA GLN A 117 24.32 -2.24 -1.09
C GLN A 117 24.91 -2.62 0.28
N THR A 118 24.95 -1.67 1.22
CA THR A 118 25.41 -1.93 2.59
C THR A 118 24.51 -2.90 3.34
N LEU A 119 23.17 -2.76 3.20
CA LEU A 119 22.21 -3.65 3.84
C LEU A 119 22.24 -5.05 3.22
N GLN A 120 22.36 -5.16 1.91
CA GLN A 120 22.50 -6.43 1.21
C GLN A 120 23.77 -7.19 1.65
N ASP A 121 24.88 -6.49 1.87
CA ASP A 121 26.09 -7.14 2.41
C ASP A 121 25.94 -7.55 3.89
N ARG A 122 25.31 -6.72 4.74
CA ARG A 122 25.37 -6.88 6.19
C ARG A 122 24.10 -7.51 6.78
N LEU A 123 22.91 -6.99 6.41
CA LEU A 123 21.65 -7.44 6.97
C LEU A 123 21.32 -8.89 6.56
N VAL A 124 21.70 -9.31 5.34
CA VAL A 124 21.53 -10.70 4.90
C VAL A 124 22.29 -11.68 5.83
N LYS A 125 23.46 -11.29 6.31
CA LYS A 125 24.25 -12.09 7.27
C LYS A 125 23.55 -12.20 8.62
N GLU A 126 22.96 -11.10 9.12
CA GLU A 126 22.17 -11.10 10.36
C GLU A 126 20.91 -11.96 10.24
N LEU A 127 20.19 -11.86 9.11
CA LEU A 127 19.04 -12.70 8.81
C LEU A 127 19.41 -14.19 8.75
N ARG A 128 20.59 -14.50 8.20
CA ARG A 128 21.12 -15.88 8.16
C ARG A 128 21.47 -16.39 9.55
N LEU A 129 22.16 -15.60 10.36
CA LEU A 129 22.53 -15.96 11.73
C LEU A 129 21.29 -16.19 12.60
N ALA A 130 20.27 -15.37 12.43
CA ALA A 130 18.98 -15.53 13.11
C ALA A 130 18.10 -16.66 12.53
N LYS A 131 18.51 -17.30 11.42
CA LYS A 131 17.75 -18.30 10.67
C LYS A 131 16.35 -17.82 10.26
N ALA A 132 16.21 -16.52 10.01
CA ALA A 132 14.94 -15.93 9.58
C ALA A 132 14.45 -16.58 8.28
N SER A 133 13.18 -16.98 8.24
CA SER A 133 12.52 -17.68 7.14
C SER A 133 11.15 -17.11 6.78
N SER A 134 10.70 -16.10 7.51
CA SER A 134 9.40 -15.43 7.30
C SER A 134 9.54 -13.92 7.35
N LEU A 135 8.50 -13.21 6.83
CA LEU A 135 8.40 -11.76 6.88
C LEU A 135 8.45 -11.23 8.33
N ALA A 136 7.77 -11.90 9.25
CA ALA A 136 7.72 -11.51 10.66
C ALA A 136 9.10 -11.59 11.31
N GLU A 137 9.80 -12.71 11.11
CA GLU A 137 11.16 -12.92 11.65
C GLU A 137 12.16 -11.94 11.02
N ALA A 138 12.06 -11.68 9.70
CA ALA A 138 12.90 -10.70 9.04
C ALA A 138 12.72 -9.30 9.63
N ASN A 139 11.49 -8.87 9.91
CA ASN A 139 11.22 -7.59 10.57
C ASN A 139 11.73 -7.55 12.02
N GLN A 140 11.64 -8.63 12.78
CA GLN A 140 12.20 -8.71 14.13
C GLN A 140 13.73 -8.58 14.14
N VAL A 141 14.42 -9.17 13.16
CA VAL A 141 15.87 -9.00 12.99
C VAL A 141 16.18 -7.56 12.63
N LEU A 142 15.43 -6.98 11.70
CA LEU A 142 15.60 -5.60 11.23
C LEU A 142 15.42 -4.59 12.36
N GLU A 143 14.40 -4.74 13.20
CA GLU A 143 14.16 -3.87 14.37
C GLU A 143 15.35 -3.82 15.34
N ARG A 144 16.05 -4.95 15.51
CA ARG A 144 17.28 -5.00 16.34
C ARG A 144 18.50 -4.48 15.62
N TYR A 145 18.56 -4.66 14.31
CA TYR A 145 19.71 -4.26 13.49
C TYR A 145 19.74 -2.76 13.20
N LEU A 146 18.63 -2.12 12.91
CA LEU A 146 18.58 -0.70 12.50
C LEU A 146 19.20 0.26 13.53
N PRO A 147 18.97 0.12 14.85
CA PRO A 147 19.65 0.97 15.83
C PRO A 147 21.18 0.85 15.78
N LEU A 148 21.70 -0.37 15.61
CA LEU A 148 23.15 -0.63 15.50
C LEU A 148 23.71 -0.05 14.19
N HIS A 149 22.94 -0.18 13.10
CA HIS A 149 23.29 0.42 11.82
C HIS A 149 23.37 1.94 11.93
N ASN A 150 22.35 2.58 12.48
CA ASN A 150 22.31 4.03 12.66
C ASN A 150 23.45 4.52 13.56
N GLN A 151 23.68 3.88 14.71
CA GLN A 151 24.81 4.23 15.59
C GLN A 151 26.14 4.20 14.85
N ARG A 152 26.33 3.30 13.90
CA ARG A 152 27.58 3.12 13.17
C ARG A 152 27.76 4.06 11.99
N PHE A 153 26.67 4.39 11.30
CA PHE A 153 26.73 5.05 9.98
C PHE A 153 26.08 6.43 9.94
N GLN A 154 25.32 6.81 10.97
CA GLN A 154 24.82 8.18 11.06
C GLN A 154 25.99 9.17 11.21
N VAL A 155 25.76 10.36 10.71
CA VAL A 155 26.68 11.48 10.79
C VAL A 155 26.00 12.66 11.47
N GLU A 156 26.81 13.56 12.03
CA GLU A 156 26.31 14.82 12.54
C GLU A 156 25.81 15.70 11.38
N ALA A 157 24.65 16.30 11.54
CA ALA A 157 24.11 17.20 10.53
C ALA A 157 24.99 18.45 10.41
N ALA A 158 25.26 18.89 9.18
CA ALA A 158 26.03 20.11 8.92
C ALA A 158 25.36 21.37 9.54
N GLN A 159 24.06 21.35 9.70
CA GLN A 159 23.27 22.35 10.41
C GLN A 159 22.45 21.68 11.50
N PRO A 160 22.48 22.20 12.74
CA PRO A 160 21.84 21.53 13.89
C PRO A 160 20.31 21.61 13.91
N THR A 161 19.70 22.41 13.02
CA THR A 161 18.26 22.59 12.99
C THR A 161 17.56 21.38 12.41
N ASP A 162 16.78 20.68 13.24
CA ASP A 162 15.90 19.60 12.77
C ASP A 162 14.66 20.22 12.11
N LEU A 163 14.44 19.89 10.84
CA LEU A 163 13.33 20.37 10.03
C LEU A 163 12.11 19.44 10.07
N HIS A 164 12.17 18.31 10.80
CA HIS A 164 11.00 17.48 10.99
C HIS A 164 9.95 18.19 11.85
N ARG A 165 8.71 18.16 11.39
CA ARG A 165 7.59 18.75 12.10
C ARG A 165 6.95 17.70 13.00
N ARG A 166 6.60 18.09 14.23
CA ARG A 166 5.82 17.22 15.13
C ARG A 166 4.46 16.93 14.52
N VAL A 167 3.99 15.69 14.69
CA VAL A 167 2.62 15.32 14.30
C VAL A 167 1.65 16.11 15.18
N PRO A 168 0.74 16.93 14.61
CA PRO A 168 -0.23 17.66 15.40
C PRO A 168 -1.14 16.70 16.20
N ALA A 169 -1.40 17.01 17.46
CA ALA A 169 -2.20 16.13 18.33
C ALA A 169 -3.62 15.83 17.81
N ARG A 170 -4.17 16.71 16.95
CA ARG A 170 -5.50 16.52 16.33
C ARG A 170 -5.45 15.74 15.02
N LEU A 171 -4.27 15.39 14.51
CA LEU A 171 -4.09 14.69 13.25
C LEU A 171 -4.07 13.18 13.50
N ASP A 172 -5.10 12.49 13.06
CA ASP A 172 -5.07 11.03 13.00
C ASP A 172 -4.37 10.57 11.69
N LEU A 173 -3.13 10.09 11.82
CA LEU A 173 -2.35 9.59 10.67
C LEU A 173 -3.08 8.49 9.91
N ASN A 174 -3.94 7.70 10.55
CA ASN A 174 -4.71 6.65 9.87
C ASN A 174 -5.77 7.22 8.91
N THR A 175 -6.15 8.48 9.06
CA THR A 175 -7.08 9.15 8.12
C THR A 175 -6.37 9.74 6.92
N VAL A 176 -5.07 9.94 7.00
CA VAL A 176 -4.23 10.48 5.92
C VAL A 176 -3.49 9.36 5.20
N LEU A 177 -2.78 8.51 5.96
CA LEU A 177 -2.00 7.38 5.45
C LEU A 177 -2.92 6.16 5.29
N CYS A 178 -3.86 6.25 4.35
CA CYS A 178 -4.82 5.21 3.97
C CYS A 178 -5.13 5.33 2.48
N LEU A 179 -5.77 4.34 1.90
CA LEU A 179 -6.29 4.45 0.55
C LEU A 179 -7.63 5.18 0.59
N LYS A 180 -7.79 6.21 -0.24
CA LYS A 180 -9.04 6.97 -0.36
C LYS A 180 -9.65 6.75 -1.72
N THR A 181 -10.89 6.27 -1.75
CA THR A 181 -11.62 6.03 -2.98
C THR A 181 -12.99 6.69 -2.90
N GLN A 182 -13.29 7.57 -3.85
CA GLN A 182 -14.62 8.14 -3.96
C GLN A 182 -15.58 7.10 -4.53
N ARG A 183 -16.73 6.92 -3.90
CA ARG A 183 -17.78 5.99 -4.31
C ARG A 183 -19.13 6.69 -4.35
N ARG A 184 -19.97 6.27 -5.30
CA ARG A 184 -21.34 6.76 -5.40
C ARG A 184 -22.16 6.21 -4.23
N LEU A 185 -22.97 7.07 -3.64
CA LEU A 185 -24.03 6.69 -2.71
C LEU A 185 -25.28 6.39 -3.53
N ASN A 186 -25.77 5.16 -3.48
CA ASN A 186 -26.98 4.75 -4.17
C ASN A 186 -28.24 5.32 -3.49
N ALA A 187 -29.39 5.30 -4.19
CA ALA A 187 -30.67 5.81 -3.66
C ALA A 187 -31.15 5.07 -2.40
N ASP A 188 -30.75 3.81 -2.24
CA ASP A 188 -31.03 2.96 -1.07
C ASP A 188 -30.00 3.15 0.07
N SER A 189 -29.21 4.21 0.02
CA SER A 189 -28.13 4.52 0.96
C SER A 189 -27.02 3.46 1.01
N THR A 190 -26.82 2.69 -0.05
CA THR A 190 -25.74 1.71 -0.12
C THR A 190 -24.51 2.25 -0.88
N VAL A 191 -23.34 1.74 -0.50
CA VAL A 191 -22.05 2.00 -1.13
C VAL A 191 -21.37 0.68 -1.45
N GLN A 192 -20.89 0.51 -2.68
CA GLN A 192 -20.12 -0.67 -3.09
C GLN A 192 -18.62 -0.36 -3.08
N HIS A 193 -17.83 -1.24 -2.45
CA HIS A 193 -16.38 -1.16 -2.44
C HIS A 193 -15.77 -2.57 -2.31
N GLU A 194 -14.87 -2.92 -3.22
CA GLU A 194 -14.15 -4.22 -3.25
C GLU A 194 -15.06 -5.44 -3.08
N GLY A 195 -16.17 -5.47 -3.82
CA GLY A 195 -17.12 -6.58 -3.77
C GLY A 195 -18.04 -6.58 -2.55
N HIS A 196 -17.87 -5.68 -1.61
CA HIS A 196 -18.71 -5.53 -0.42
C HIS A 196 -19.73 -4.41 -0.61
N VAL A 197 -20.88 -4.56 0.06
CA VAL A 197 -21.94 -3.55 0.11
C VAL A 197 -22.07 -3.04 1.54
N TYR A 198 -21.97 -1.73 1.70
CA TYR A 198 -22.09 -1.05 2.99
C TYR A 198 -23.38 -0.22 2.99
N LEU A 199 -24.25 -0.42 3.95
CA LEU A 199 -25.44 0.42 4.18
C LEU A 199 -25.06 1.57 5.09
N VAL A 200 -25.16 2.80 4.61
CA VAL A 200 -24.97 4.02 5.37
C VAL A 200 -26.25 4.32 6.15
N GLU A 201 -26.13 4.47 7.46
CA GLU A 201 -27.25 4.69 8.37
C GLU A 201 -27.55 6.19 8.58
N ASP A 202 -26.56 7.05 8.25
CA ASP A 202 -26.75 8.50 8.30
C ASP A 202 -27.59 8.99 7.12
N ARG A 203 -28.50 9.95 7.37
CA ARG A 203 -29.21 10.65 6.31
C ARG A 203 -28.27 11.65 5.63
N LEU A 204 -27.96 11.43 4.36
CA LEU A 204 -27.08 12.26 3.56
C LEU A 204 -27.82 12.84 2.35
N LYS A 205 -27.49 14.09 2.03
CA LYS A 205 -27.88 14.72 0.75
C LYS A 205 -26.78 14.57 -0.33
N ALA A 206 -25.63 14.00 0.02
CA ALA A 206 -24.49 13.83 -0.85
C ALA A 206 -24.73 12.67 -1.83
N GLN A 207 -24.25 12.82 -3.07
CA GLN A 207 -24.29 11.77 -4.10
C GLN A 207 -23.07 10.82 -4.02
N THR A 208 -22.01 11.24 -3.32
CA THR A 208 -20.78 10.47 -3.19
C THR A 208 -20.28 10.48 -1.76
N VAL A 209 -19.57 9.43 -1.40
CA VAL A 209 -18.87 9.28 -0.13
C VAL A 209 -17.42 8.89 -0.38
N MET A 210 -16.53 9.22 0.54
CA MET A 210 -15.14 8.80 0.51
C MET A 210 -14.98 7.54 1.36
N VAL A 211 -14.49 6.48 0.74
CA VAL A 211 -14.12 5.24 1.42
C VAL A 211 -12.64 5.35 1.81
N HIS A 212 -12.35 5.27 3.09
CA HIS A 212 -11.00 5.19 3.64
C HIS A 212 -10.71 3.74 3.99
N GLN A 213 -9.83 3.09 3.25
CA GLN A 213 -9.30 1.78 3.58
C GLN A 213 -7.98 1.99 4.32
N ARG A 214 -7.98 1.71 5.61
CA ARG A 214 -6.80 1.86 6.46
C ARG A 214 -5.78 0.76 6.20
N LEU A 215 -4.57 0.97 6.68
CA LEU A 215 -3.46 0.01 6.51
C LEU A 215 -3.67 -1.32 7.25
N ASP A 216 -4.55 -1.35 8.24
CA ASP A 216 -5.01 -2.56 8.94
C ASP A 216 -6.13 -3.29 8.20
N GLY A 217 -6.52 -2.81 7.00
CA GLY A 217 -7.62 -3.34 6.20
C GLY A 217 -9.01 -2.85 6.61
N SER A 218 -9.15 -2.10 7.70
CA SER A 218 -10.45 -1.58 8.14
C SER A 218 -10.98 -0.52 7.17
N ILE A 219 -12.29 -0.59 6.91
CA ILE A 219 -12.99 0.36 6.03
C ILE A 219 -13.68 1.42 6.88
N HIS A 220 -13.56 2.68 6.49
CA HIS A 220 -14.25 3.80 7.12
C HIS A 220 -14.89 4.67 6.06
N LEU A 221 -16.19 4.94 6.19
CA LEU A 221 -16.92 5.81 5.28
C LEU A 221 -16.93 7.24 5.83
N ARG A 222 -16.67 8.20 4.96
CA ARG A 222 -16.69 9.63 5.31
C ARG A 222 -17.44 10.44 4.24
N CYS A 223 -18.15 11.45 4.68
CA CYS A 223 -18.70 12.49 3.82
C CYS A 223 -18.11 13.82 4.25
N HIS A 224 -17.34 14.47 3.38
CA HIS A 224 -16.47 15.60 3.72
C HIS A 224 -15.55 15.21 4.89
N ASN A 225 -15.60 15.97 6.00
CA ASN A 225 -14.81 15.67 7.20
C ASN A 225 -15.54 14.83 8.27
N ARG A 226 -16.81 14.43 8.02
CA ARG A 226 -17.62 13.68 8.99
C ARG A 226 -17.45 12.18 8.76
N ALA A 227 -17.18 11.42 9.81
CA ALA A 227 -17.28 9.97 9.78
C ALA A 227 -18.77 9.57 9.73
N LEU A 228 -19.08 8.51 9.01
CA LEU A 228 -20.43 8.01 8.82
C LEU A 228 -20.61 6.71 9.61
N SER A 229 -21.83 6.51 10.11
CA SER A 229 -22.29 5.23 10.64
C SER A 229 -22.72 4.34 9.47
N TYR A 230 -22.26 3.11 9.47
CA TYR A 230 -22.57 2.15 8.40
C TYR A 230 -22.49 0.72 8.93
N ARG A 231 -23.10 -0.21 8.21
CA ARG A 231 -22.97 -1.64 8.46
C ARG A 231 -22.71 -2.40 7.16
N LEU A 232 -21.99 -3.49 7.26
CA LEU A 232 -21.80 -4.42 6.15
C LEU A 232 -23.11 -5.15 5.87
N VAL A 233 -23.54 -5.14 4.60
CA VAL A 233 -24.71 -5.91 4.17
C VAL A 233 -24.24 -7.31 3.81
N PRO A 234 -24.80 -8.37 4.43
CA PRO A 234 -24.46 -9.74 4.07
C PRO A 234 -24.77 -9.98 2.59
N GLN A 235 -23.80 -10.47 1.83
CA GLN A 235 -24.06 -10.87 0.45
C GLN A 235 -25.01 -12.08 0.45
N ARG A 236 -26.04 -12.05 -0.38
CA ARG A 236 -26.80 -13.26 -0.67
C ARG A 236 -25.85 -14.30 -1.26
N PRO A 237 -25.85 -15.54 -0.77
CA PRO A 237 -25.07 -16.59 -1.42
C PRO A 237 -25.43 -16.62 -2.91
N PRO A 238 -24.46 -16.85 -3.80
CA PRO A 238 -24.75 -16.95 -5.23
C PRO A 238 -25.89 -17.95 -5.41
N LYS A 239 -26.91 -17.59 -6.26
CA LYS A 239 -27.96 -18.51 -6.62
C LYS A 239 -27.30 -19.82 -7.06
N ALA A 240 -27.69 -20.92 -6.42
CA ALA A 240 -27.27 -22.23 -6.88
C ALA A 240 -27.50 -22.31 -8.40
N PRO A 241 -26.54 -22.83 -9.18
CA PRO A 241 -26.77 -23.00 -10.61
C PRO A 241 -28.10 -23.77 -10.78
N PRO A 242 -28.93 -23.41 -11.77
CA PRO A 242 -30.17 -24.12 -12.00
C PRO A 242 -29.85 -25.61 -12.12
N LEU A 243 -30.53 -26.42 -11.33
CA LEU A 243 -30.40 -27.87 -11.42
C LEU A 243 -30.66 -28.25 -12.89
N VAL A 244 -29.57 -28.62 -13.57
CA VAL A 244 -29.67 -29.12 -14.93
C VAL A 244 -30.47 -30.40 -14.80
N ASN A 245 -31.68 -30.41 -15.36
CA ASN A 245 -32.59 -31.56 -15.29
C ASN A 245 -31.85 -32.73 -15.96
N PRO A 246 -31.51 -33.81 -15.24
CA PRO A 246 -30.67 -34.89 -15.78
C PRO A 246 -31.25 -35.50 -17.07
N VAL A 247 -32.58 -35.38 -17.26
CA VAL A 247 -33.29 -35.84 -18.47
C VAL A 247 -32.89 -35.00 -19.71
N LEU A 248 -32.65 -33.68 -19.56
CA LEU A 248 -32.22 -32.83 -20.67
C LEU A 248 -30.71 -33.04 -21.04
N ALA A 249 -29.87 -33.37 -20.07
CA ALA A 249 -28.49 -33.70 -20.35
C ALA A 249 -28.33 -34.99 -21.15
N GLN A 250 -29.18 -35.99 -20.87
CA GLN A 250 -29.22 -37.27 -21.60
C GLN A 250 -29.67 -37.07 -23.06
N THR A 251 -30.65 -36.20 -23.28
CA THR A 251 -31.15 -35.87 -24.62
C THR A 251 -30.12 -35.15 -25.48
N PHE A 252 -29.31 -34.27 -24.87
CA PHE A 252 -28.25 -33.56 -25.59
C PHE A 252 -27.06 -34.49 -25.95
N LEU A 253 -26.72 -35.44 -25.09
CA LEU A 253 -25.68 -36.44 -25.38
C LEU A 253 -26.12 -37.40 -26.51
N ASN A 254 -27.40 -37.76 -26.58
CA ASN A 254 -27.93 -38.59 -27.64
C ASN A 254 -28.04 -37.86 -28.99
N CYS A 255 -28.21 -36.54 -28.99
CA CYS A 255 -28.21 -35.71 -30.21
C CYS A 255 -26.80 -35.46 -30.79
N LEU A 256 -25.74 -35.63 -30.00
CA LEU A 256 -24.35 -35.42 -30.44
C LEU A 256 -23.65 -36.68 -30.96
N GLY A 257 -24.38 -37.79 -31.15
CA GLY A 257 -23.94 -38.97 -31.91
C GLY A 257 -22.75 -39.77 -31.31
N PHE A 258 -22.52 -39.66 -30.00
CA PHE A 258 -21.51 -40.48 -29.29
C PHE A 258 -22.13 -41.74 -28.66
N ALA A 259 -22.98 -42.47 -29.43
CA ALA A 259 -23.31 -43.83 -29.10
C ALA A 259 -22.24 -44.74 -29.80
N ARG A 260 -21.23 -45.17 -29.06
CA ARG A 260 -20.43 -46.32 -29.50
C ARG A 260 -21.29 -47.57 -29.34
N ASN A 261 -21.51 -48.27 -30.44
CA ASN A 261 -22.03 -49.62 -30.44
C ASN A 261 -21.10 -50.56 -29.66
N PRO A 262 -21.65 -51.43 -28.80
CA PRO A 262 -20.87 -52.42 -28.05
C PRO A 262 -20.55 -53.72 -28.81
N ASP A 263 -20.72 -53.78 -30.13
CA ASP A 263 -20.43 -54.99 -30.93
C ASP A 263 -19.53 -54.62 -32.11
N ASP A 264 -18.20 -54.57 -31.85
CA ASP A 264 -17.19 -54.89 -32.84
C ASP A 264 -15.97 -55.50 -32.12
N CYS A 265 -15.78 -56.81 -32.41
CA CYS A 265 -14.66 -57.68 -31.96
C CYS A 265 -13.30 -57.15 -32.28
#